data_9dc1f9c76016c02a61d83d05b9675119
#
_entry.id   9dc1f9c76016c02a61d83d05b9675119
#
_cell.length_a   1.000
_cell.length_b   1.000
_cell.length_c   1.000
_cell.angle_alpha   90.00
_cell.angle_beta   90.00
_cell.angle_gamma   90.00
#
_symmetry.space_group_name_H-M   'P 1'
#
loop_
_entity.id
_entity.type
_entity.pdbx_description
1 polymer ?
#
loop_
_entity_poly.entity_id
_entity_poly.type
_entity_poly.pdbx_seq_one_letter_code
_entity_poly.pdbx_strand_id
1 'polypeptide(L)'
;MIPQETIVALATPSGAGAIAIIRLSGVEAITIAAQIFQSVSGKDITKQKTHTIHLGHIVDGTKIYDQVLLSIFKGPNSYTGENVVEISCHGSTFIQQQIIQLLLRKGAKMAQAGEFTLRAFKRKTRFISSRSCGRFNCFG
;
A
#
# COMPACT_ATOMS: atom_id res chain seq x y z
N MET A 1 14.08 -12.52 -13.24
CA MET A 1 13.36 -11.23 -13.10
C MET A 1 13.66 -10.62 -11.75
N ILE A 2 14.11 -9.40 -11.75
CA ILE A 2 14.38 -8.68 -10.50
C ILE A 2 13.05 -8.22 -9.92
N PRO A 3 12.73 -8.59 -8.66
CA PRO A 3 11.49 -8.13 -8.04
C PRO A 3 11.49 -6.61 -7.95
N GLN A 4 10.35 -6.00 -8.21
CA GLN A 4 10.22 -4.57 -8.03
C GLN A 4 10.20 -4.22 -6.55
N GLU A 5 10.84 -3.11 -6.20
CA GLU A 5 10.86 -2.64 -4.83
C GLU A 5 9.46 -2.25 -4.37
N THR A 6 9.23 -2.40 -3.07
CA THR A 6 8.00 -1.91 -2.45
C THR A 6 8.06 -0.39 -2.38
N ILE A 7 7.06 0.25 -2.94
CA ILE A 7 6.99 1.70 -3.05
C ILE A 7 5.90 2.28 -2.16
N VAL A 8 6.10 3.51 -1.76
CA VAL A 8 5.16 4.26 -0.92
C VAL A 8 4.96 5.66 -1.48
N ALA A 9 3.74 6.14 -1.40
CA ALA A 9 3.44 7.55 -1.70
C ALA A 9 2.13 7.96 -1.04
N LEU A 10 1.94 9.27 -0.96
CA LEU A 10 0.67 9.85 -0.59
C LEU A 10 -0.29 9.68 -1.78
N ALA A 11 -1.42 9.01 -1.54
CA ALA A 11 -2.40 8.72 -2.59
C ALA A 11 -3.48 9.80 -2.70
N THR A 12 -3.62 10.64 -1.67
CA THR A 12 -4.50 11.81 -1.68
C THR A 12 -3.73 13.06 -2.09
N PRO A 13 -4.40 14.16 -2.47
CA PRO A 13 -3.69 15.39 -2.82
C PRO A 13 -2.78 15.85 -1.69
N SER A 14 -1.64 16.44 -2.05
CA SER A 14 -0.68 16.97 -1.08
C SER A 14 -1.28 18.16 -0.34
N GLY A 15 -0.77 18.39 0.87
CA GLY A 15 -1.25 19.46 1.75
C GLY A 15 -2.15 18.94 2.85
N ALA A 16 -2.62 19.85 3.69
CA ALA A 16 -3.48 19.50 4.81
C ALA A 16 -4.91 19.25 4.34
N GLY A 17 -5.55 18.27 4.94
CA GLY A 17 -6.94 17.91 4.70
C GLY A 17 -7.50 17.18 5.90
N ALA A 18 -8.75 16.70 5.81
CA ALA A 18 -9.35 15.95 6.91
C ALA A 18 -8.70 14.57 7.04
N ILE A 19 -8.47 13.90 5.92
CA ILE A 19 -7.93 12.54 5.86
C ILE A 19 -6.88 12.49 4.75
N ALA A 20 -5.82 11.74 5.00
CA ALA A 20 -4.82 11.42 3.98
C ALA A 20 -4.69 9.92 3.87
N ILE A 21 -4.43 9.44 2.67
CA ILE A 21 -4.20 8.02 2.40
C ILE A 21 -2.77 7.85 1.91
N ILE A 22 -2.03 7.01 2.61
CA ILE A 22 -0.67 6.62 2.25
C ILE A 22 -0.76 5.20 1.69
N ARG A 23 -0.23 5.00 0.50
CA ARG A 23 -0.32 3.70 -0.19
C ARG A 23 1.05 3.08 -0.35
N LEU A 24 1.15 1.79 -0.01
CA LEU A 24 2.31 0.96 -0.31
C LEU A 24 1.92 -0.07 -1.35
N SER A 25 2.84 -0.39 -2.24
CA SER A 25 2.64 -1.46 -3.21
C SER A 25 3.93 -2.23 -3.40
N GLY A 26 3.87 -3.54 -3.32
CA GLY A 26 5.02 -4.41 -3.53
C GLY A 26 4.92 -5.69 -2.73
N VAL A 27 5.88 -6.57 -2.94
CA VAL A 27 5.94 -7.88 -2.30
C VAL A 27 5.96 -7.75 -0.78
N GLU A 28 6.62 -6.71 -0.26
CA GLU A 28 6.83 -6.53 1.17
C GLU A 28 5.90 -5.48 1.79
N ALA A 29 4.88 -5.03 1.06
CA ALA A 29 4.00 -3.97 1.54
C ALA A 29 3.37 -4.32 2.89
N ILE A 30 2.82 -5.52 3.03
CA ILE A 30 2.17 -5.95 4.26
C ILE A 30 3.20 -6.14 5.37
N THR A 31 4.35 -6.74 5.07
CA THR A 31 5.42 -6.95 6.05
C THR A 31 5.96 -5.63 6.59
N ILE A 32 6.20 -4.68 5.71
CA ILE A 32 6.70 -3.35 6.11
C ILE A 32 5.66 -2.63 6.96
N ALA A 33 4.40 -2.62 6.53
CA ALA A 33 3.32 -1.98 7.29
C ALA A 33 3.15 -2.63 8.67
N ALA A 34 3.30 -3.94 8.77
CA ALA A 34 3.15 -4.66 10.03
C ALA A 34 4.18 -4.21 11.08
N GLN A 35 5.35 -3.75 10.65
CA GLN A 35 6.40 -3.33 11.57
C GLN A 35 6.05 -2.03 12.30
N ILE A 36 5.15 -1.23 11.75
CA ILE A 36 4.81 0.08 12.30
C ILE A 36 3.35 0.17 12.73
N PHE A 37 2.57 -0.90 12.57
CA PHE A 37 1.15 -0.90 12.86
C PHE A 37 0.85 -1.81 14.04
N GLN A 38 0.10 -1.28 15.01
CA GLN A 38 -0.38 -2.04 16.15
C GLN A 38 -1.90 -2.01 16.16
N SER A 39 -2.51 -3.16 15.91
CA SER A 39 -3.97 -3.30 15.91
C SER A 39 -4.54 -3.09 17.31
N VAL A 40 -5.66 -2.38 17.41
CA VAL A 40 -6.36 -2.22 18.69
C VAL A 40 -6.90 -3.55 19.22
N SER A 41 -7.18 -4.51 18.33
CA SER A 41 -7.68 -5.83 18.72
C SER A 41 -6.56 -6.87 18.86
N GLY A 42 -5.29 -6.46 18.70
CA GLY A 42 -4.15 -7.36 18.84
C GLY A 42 -3.93 -8.30 17.66
N LYS A 43 -4.58 -8.07 16.53
CA LYS A 43 -4.45 -8.93 15.35
C LYS A 43 -3.13 -8.70 14.63
N ASP A 44 -2.56 -9.77 14.12
CA ASP A 44 -1.40 -9.71 13.25
C ASP A 44 -1.87 -9.49 11.80
N ILE A 45 -1.57 -8.32 11.24
CA ILE A 45 -2.06 -7.98 9.89
C ILE A 45 -1.44 -8.85 8.79
N THR A 46 -0.29 -9.49 9.05
CA THR A 46 0.31 -10.39 8.06
C THR A 46 -0.50 -11.66 7.85
N LYS A 47 -1.38 -11.98 8.80
CA LYS A 47 -2.20 -13.19 8.77
C LYS A 47 -3.65 -12.92 8.41
N GLN A 48 -4.00 -11.68 8.09
CA GLN A 48 -5.37 -11.32 7.78
C GLN A 48 -5.70 -11.60 6.31
N LYS A 49 -6.99 -11.72 6.05
CA LYS A 49 -7.49 -11.93 4.68
C LYS A 49 -7.34 -10.66 3.87
N THR A 50 -7.31 -10.84 2.55
CA THR A 50 -7.34 -9.71 1.62
C THR A 50 -8.66 -8.95 1.70
N HIS A 51 -8.63 -7.68 1.35
CA HIS A 51 -9.80 -6.78 1.33
C HIS A 51 -10.42 -6.61 2.72
N THR A 52 -9.55 -6.48 3.71
CA THR A 52 -9.96 -6.23 5.09
C THR A 52 -9.39 -4.91 5.58
N ILE A 53 -10.09 -4.29 6.54
CA ILE A 53 -9.70 -3.01 7.14
C ILE A 53 -9.51 -3.23 8.64
N HIS A 54 -8.45 -2.67 9.19
CA HIS A 54 -8.08 -2.84 10.58
C HIS A 54 -7.83 -1.48 11.24
N LEU A 55 -8.41 -1.30 12.41
CA LEU A 55 -8.17 -0.11 13.23
C LEU A 55 -6.95 -0.34 14.09
N GLY A 56 -6.07 0.63 14.16
CA GLY A 56 -4.88 0.54 14.98
C GLY A 56 -4.11 1.84 15.04
N HIS A 57 -2.88 1.74 15.50
CA HIS A 57 -2.00 2.89 15.67
C HIS A 57 -0.72 2.69 14.87
N ILE A 58 -0.21 3.78 14.33
CA ILE A 58 1.15 3.81 13.79
C ILE A 58 2.08 4.11 14.94
N VAL A 59 3.03 3.22 15.17
CA VAL A 59 3.93 3.30 16.32
C VAL A 59 5.38 3.14 15.91
N ASP A 60 6.27 3.74 16.69
CA ASP A 60 7.70 3.53 16.60
C ASP A 60 8.21 3.34 18.03
N GLY A 61 8.44 2.09 18.41
CA GLY A 61 8.74 1.76 19.78
C GLY A 61 7.58 2.12 20.70
N THR A 62 7.81 3.05 21.61
CA THR A 62 6.77 3.52 22.54
C THR A 62 6.01 4.73 22.01
N LYS A 63 6.47 5.34 20.92
CA LYS A 63 5.86 6.54 20.39
C LYS A 63 4.70 6.19 19.45
N ILE A 64 3.55 6.82 19.69
CA ILE A 64 2.36 6.68 18.85
C ILE A 64 2.25 7.92 17.99
N TYR A 65 2.18 7.74 16.68
CA TYR A 65 2.07 8.86 15.73
C TYR A 65 0.63 9.22 15.43
N ASP A 66 -0.23 8.22 15.21
CA ASP A 66 -1.62 8.46 14.85
C ASP A 66 -2.43 7.18 15.00
N GLN A 67 -3.74 7.35 15.16
CA GLN A 67 -4.69 6.25 15.06
C GLN A 67 -5.17 6.20 13.61
N VAL A 68 -5.09 5.03 12.99
CA VAL A 68 -5.30 4.89 11.54
C VAL A 68 -6.18 3.69 11.23
N LEU A 69 -6.74 3.70 10.01
CA LEU A 69 -7.35 2.53 9.40
C LEU A 69 -6.37 1.98 8.36
N LEU A 70 -6.04 0.71 8.47
CA LEU A 70 -5.13 0.04 7.55
C LEU A 70 -5.91 -0.96 6.72
N SER A 71 -5.87 -0.80 5.41
CA SER A 71 -6.55 -1.68 4.45
C SER A 71 -5.53 -2.55 3.75
N ILE A 72 -5.85 -3.84 3.58
CA ILE A 72 -4.96 -4.83 2.97
C ILE A 72 -5.60 -5.34 1.69
N PHE A 73 -4.82 -5.33 0.61
CA PHE A 73 -5.22 -5.89 -0.68
C PHE A 73 -4.10 -6.81 -1.16
N LYS A 74 -4.31 -8.12 -1.08
CA LYS A 74 -3.31 -9.09 -1.50
C LYS A 74 -3.38 -9.30 -3.01
N GLY A 75 -2.22 -9.33 -3.65
CA GLY A 75 -2.16 -9.65 -5.07
C GLY A 75 -2.62 -11.06 -5.37
N PRO A 76 -3.08 -11.31 -6.60
CA PRO A 76 -3.14 -10.38 -7.72
C PRO A 76 -4.37 -9.46 -7.73
N ASN A 77 -5.28 -9.59 -6.78
CA ASN A 77 -6.55 -8.86 -6.75
C ASN A 77 -6.36 -7.49 -6.08
N SER A 78 -5.52 -6.66 -6.65
CA SER A 78 -5.22 -5.32 -6.17
C SER A 78 -5.03 -4.38 -7.35
N TYR A 79 -4.93 -3.09 -7.08
CA TYR A 79 -4.77 -2.09 -8.14
C TYR A 79 -3.54 -2.35 -9.01
N THR A 80 -2.40 -2.62 -8.39
CA THR A 80 -1.15 -2.86 -9.11
C THR A 80 -0.91 -4.33 -9.45
N GLY A 81 -1.71 -5.25 -8.91
CA GLY A 81 -1.49 -6.69 -9.00
C GLY A 81 -0.52 -7.22 -7.95
N GLU A 82 0.10 -6.34 -7.19
CA GLU A 82 0.97 -6.68 -6.07
C GLU A 82 0.20 -6.60 -4.75
N ASN A 83 0.86 -6.93 -3.64
CA ASN A 83 0.29 -6.64 -2.33
C ASN A 83 0.25 -5.12 -2.14
N VAL A 84 -0.90 -4.62 -1.74
CA VAL A 84 -1.12 -3.19 -1.53
C VAL A 84 -1.64 -2.97 -0.12
N VAL A 85 -1.11 -1.97 0.55
CA VAL A 85 -1.60 -1.51 1.85
C VAL A 85 -1.94 -0.05 1.74
N GLU A 86 -3.11 0.34 2.24
CA GLU A 86 -3.52 1.73 2.33
C GLU A 86 -3.73 2.11 3.78
N ILE A 87 -3.06 3.17 4.21
CA ILE A 87 -3.15 3.68 5.57
C ILE A 87 -3.92 5.01 5.52
N SER A 88 -5.12 5.02 6.09
CA SER A 88 -5.91 6.25 6.25
C SER A 88 -5.56 6.89 7.57
N CYS A 89 -4.90 8.03 7.51
CA CYS A 89 -4.46 8.78 8.69
C CYS A 89 -5.08 10.17 8.69
N HIS A 90 -4.85 10.92 9.77
CA HIS A 90 -5.26 12.31 9.82
C HIS A 90 -4.50 13.12 8.77
N GLY A 91 -5.16 14.11 8.19
CA GLY A 91 -4.64 14.85 7.05
C GLY A 91 -3.63 15.93 7.39
N SER A 92 -3.02 15.90 8.57
CA SER A 92 -1.94 16.80 8.94
C SER A 92 -0.70 16.49 8.10
N THR A 93 -0.10 17.52 7.52
CA THR A 93 1.14 17.36 6.75
C THR A 93 2.25 16.73 7.59
N PHE A 94 2.33 17.12 8.87
CA PHE A 94 3.31 16.56 9.78
C PHE A 94 3.12 15.04 9.96
N ILE A 95 1.90 14.60 10.22
CA ILE A 95 1.60 13.18 10.41
C ILE A 95 1.88 12.40 9.13
N GLN A 96 1.45 12.91 7.99
CA GLN A 96 1.72 12.28 6.69
C GLN A 96 3.20 12.03 6.51
N GLN A 97 4.02 13.04 6.74
CA GLN A 97 5.45 12.94 6.54
C GLN A 97 6.11 12.00 7.55
N GLN A 98 5.66 12.02 8.79
CA GLN A 98 6.20 11.12 9.80
C GLN A 98 5.95 9.66 9.44
N ILE A 99 4.75 9.34 8.99
CA ILE A 99 4.41 7.97 8.60
C ILE A 99 5.22 7.54 7.37
N ILE A 100 5.32 8.41 6.36
CA ILE A 100 6.10 8.10 5.16
C ILE A 100 7.57 7.88 5.52
N GLN A 101 8.15 8.75 6.34
CA GLN A 101 9.54 8.60 6.78
C GLN A 101 9.75 7.28 7.51
N LEU A 102 8.81 6.90 8.35
CA LEU A 102 8.88 5.65 9.09
C LEU A 102 8.87 4.45 8.15
N LEU A 103 7.99 4.49 7.13
CA LEU A 103 7.94 3.42 6.13
C LEU A 103 9.21 3.34 5.30
N LEU A 104 9.80 4.48 4.96
CA LEU A 104 11.09 4.51 4.23
C LEU A 104 12.19 3.86 5.06
N ARG A 105 12.21 4.12 6.37
CA ARG A 105 13.21 3.50 7.26
C ARG A 105 13.02 1.98 7.38
N LYS A 106 11.82 1.48 7.13
CA LYS A 106 11.52 0.04 7.19
C LYS A 106 11.73 -0.67 5.86
N GLY A 107 12.18 0.05 4.84
CA GLY A 107 12.58 -0.57 3.58
C GLY A 107 11.76 -0.19 2.36
N ALA A 108 10.72 0.62 2.51
CA ALA A 108 9.97 1.11 1.36
C ALA A 108 10.77 2.18 0.62
N LYS A 109 10.48 2.37 -0.66
CA LYS A 109 11.08 3.42 -1.49
C LYS A 109 10.00 4.40 -1.90
N MET A 110 10.35 5.68 -2.02
CA MET A 110 9.40 6.65 -2.54
C MET A 110 9.04 6.30 -3.98
N ALA A 111 7.74 6.27 -4.25
CA ALA A 111 7.26 6.08 -5.62
C ALA A 111 7.61 7.29 -6.48
N GLN A 112 7.93 7.03 -7.72
CA GLN A 112 8.05 8.08 -8.72
C GLN A 112 6.66 8.50 -9.20
N ALA A 113 6.56 9.69 -9.79
CA ALA A 113 5.29 10.18 -10.32
C ALA A 113 4.68 9.16 -11.28
N GLY A 114 3.44 8.76 -11.02
CA GLY A 114 2.72 7.81 -11.85
C GLY A 114 3.15 6.36 -11.71
N GLU A 115 4.00 6.02 -10.76
CA GLU A 115 4.55 4.66 -10.65
C GLU A 115 3.47 3.62 -10.32
N PHE A 116 2.52 3.95 -9.44
CA PHE A 116 1.41 3.03 -9.15
C PHE A 116 0.58 2.76 -10.41
N THR A 117 0.30 3.81 -11.17
CA THR A 117 -0.46 3.70 -12.42
C THR A 117 0.32 2.86 -13.43
N LEU A 118 1.62 3.05 -13.52
CA LEU A 118 2.47 2.27 -14.42
C LEU A 118 2.44 0.78 -14.04
N ARG A 119 2.53 0.46 -12.76
CA ARG A 119 2.45 -0.92 -12.30
C ARG A 119 1.08 -1.53 -12.59
N ALA A 120 0.01 -0.77 -12.42
CA ALA A 120 -1.33 -1.21 -12.77
C ALA A 120 -1.46 -1.48 -14.27
N PHE A 121 -0.88 -0.61 -15.10
CA PHE A 121 -0.86 -0.79 -16.54
C PHE A 121 -0.09 -2.05 -16.94
N LYS A 122 1.07 -2.29 -16.37
CA LYS A 122 1.86 -3.49 -16.62
C LYS A 122 1.10 -4.74 -16.23
N ARG A 123 0.35 -4.70 -15.14
CA ARG A 123 -0.52 -5.80 -14.74
C ARG A 123 -1.56 -6.11 -15.80
N LYS A 124 -2.24 -5.09 -16.31
CA LYS A 124 -3.25 -5.26 -17.35
C LYS A 124 -2.66 -5.84 -18.63
N THR A 125 -1.50 -5.34 -19.05
CA THR A 125 -0.82 -5.82 -20.23
C THR A 125 -0.40 -7.27 -20.07
N ARG A 126 0.15 -7.65 -18.92
CA ARG A 126 0.53 -9.02 -18.63
C ARG A 126 -0.67 -9.94 -18.64
N PHE A 127 -1.79 -9.49 -18.09
CA PHE A 127 -3.02 -10.26 -18.03
C PHE A 127 -3.57 -10.52 -19.42
N ILE A 128 -3.54 -9.52 -20.31
CA ILE A 128 -3.97 -9.67 -21.70
C ILE A 128 -3.06 -10.63 -22.43
N SER A 129 -1.75 -10.50 -22.29
CA SER A 129 -0.78 -11.34 -22.99
C SER A 129 -0.77 -12.79 -22.48
N SER A 130 -1.14 -13.02 -21.23
CA SER A 130 -1.20 -14.38 -20.67
C SER A 130 -2.46 -15.12 -21.10
N ARG A 131 -3.49 -14.42 -21.53
CA ARG A 131 -4.65 -15.04 -22.15
C ARG A 131 -4.33 -15.35 -23.60
N SER A 132 -4.72 -16.53 -24.05
CA SER A 132 -4.52 -16.88 -25.44
C SER A 132 -5.22 -15.86 -26.34
N CYS A 133 -4.43 -15.11 -27.08
CA CYS A 133 -4.97 -14.14 -28.03
C CYS A 133 -5.58 -14.77 -29.28
N GLY A 134 -5.65 -16.10 -29.31
CA GLY A 134 -6.45 -16.77 -30.30
C GLY A 134 -7.94 -16.53 -30.17
N ARG A 135 -8.35 -16.02 -29.03
CA ARG A 135 -9.74 -15.63 -28.82
C ARG A 135 -9.88 -14.14 -29.07
N PHE A 136 -10.86 -13.78 -29.85
CA PHE A 136 -11.12 -12.39 -30.20
C PHE A 136 -11.45 -11.50 -29.00
N ASN A 137 -11.78 -12.05 -27.87
CA ASN A 137 -12.10 -11.31 -26.66
C ASN A 137 -10.89 -11.01 -25.77
N CYS A 138 -9.68 -11.12 -26.30
CA CYS A 138 -8.47 -10.74 -25.58
C CYS A 138 -8.53 -9.30 -25.04
N PHE A 139 -9.28 -8.46 -25.70
CA PHE A 139 -9.37 -7.04 -25.39
C PHE A 139 -10.68 -6.65 -24.73
N GLY A 140 -11.52 -7.60 -24.50
CA GLY A 140 -12.82 -7.34 -23.89
C GLY A 140 -12.83 -7.41 -22.39
#